data_51a02ba913ebc1d401d436ddda7f8322
#
_entry.id   51a02ba913ebc1d401d436ddda7f8322
#
_cell.length_a   1.000
_cell.length_b   1.000
_cell.length_c   1.000
_cell.angle_alpha   90.00
_cell.angle_beta   90.00
_cell.angle_gamma   90.00
#
_symmetry.space_group_name_H-M   'P 1'
#
loop_
_entity.id
_entity.type
_entity.pdbx_description
1 polymer ?
#
loop_
_entity_poly.entity_id
_entity_poly.type
_entity_poly.pdbx_seq_one_letter_code
_entity_poly.pdbx_strand_id
1 'polypeptide(L)'
;YIAVTAAYWAFMLTDGALRMLVLLHFHTLGFTPIQLAYLFVLYEIAGMVTNLSAGWIAARFGLTSTLYVGLALQVVALIALSQLDANWALTLSVIYVMVVQGASGVAKDLAKMSSKSAVKLLAPKEEGGLFRWVAALTGSKNAVKGLGFLLGAGLLATVGFVWAVLGMAAVLAAILVAVLLFMPPGLPKGRKGVPFREVFSDSANVNWLSAARVFLFGARDVWFVVGIPIYFYAVLSDGTEAGNRAAFFTIGTFMAVWIILYGGVQAWAPRLLRAGARPEAELIAAARRWAGLLTAVPAALAAAALMAGEPQPWLTAVLIGGLLVFGALFAVNSSLHSYLILAFTKDERVTMDVGFYYMANAGGRLAGTVLSGATYQLGGLPLVLGTAAVMAALSALIAGMLKPEPGPAPA
;
A
#
# COMPACT_ATOMS: atom_id res chain seq x y z
N TYR A 1 -6.83 -23.71 -6.36
CA TYR A 1 -6.87 -22.40 -6.95
C TYR A 1 -7.82 -21.46 -6.17
N ILE A 2 -9.13 -21.77 -6.09
CA ILE A 2 -10.14 -20.95 -5.40
C ILE A 2 -9.74 -20.66 -3.94
N ALA A 3 -9.30 -21.67 -3.20
CA ALA A 3 -8.90 -21.52 -1.80
C ALA A 3 -7.72 -20.52 -1.63
N VAL A 4 -6.72 -20.56 -2.52
CA VAL A 4 -5.58 -19.64 -2.49
C VAL A 4 -6.00 -18.21 -2.81
N THR A 5 -6.91 -18.05 -3.79
CA THR A 5 -7.45 -16.74 -4.17
C THR A 5 -8.31 -16.15 -3.05
N ALA A 6 -9.16 -16.96 -2.44
CA ALA A 6 -9.96 -16.56 -1.28
C ALA A 6 -9.07 -16.15 -0.09
N ALA A 7 -8.03 -16.93 0.19
CA ALA A 7 -7.04 -16.59 1.22
C ALA A 7 -6.35 -15.25 0.95
N TYR A 8 -5.96 -14.99 -0.29
CA TYR A 8 -5.37 -13.71 -0.69
C TYR A 8 -6.33 -12.53 -0.48
N TRP A 9 -7.58 -12.65 -0.93
CA TRP A 9 -8.56 -11.57 -0.78
C TRP A 9 -8.94 -11.32 0.67
N ALA A 10 -9.16 -12.39 1.45
CA ALA A 10 -9.45 -12.25 2.86
C ALA A 10 -8.28 -11.63 3.63
N PHE A 11 -7.05 -12.02 3.29
CA PHE A 11 -5.87 -11.39 3.87
C PHE A 11 -5.79 -9.90 3.52
N MET A 12 -5.98 -9.53 2.26
CA MET A 12 -5.97 -8.13 1.83
C MET A 12 -7.08 -7.29 2.45
N LEU A 13 -8.26 -7.89 2.65
CA LEU A 13 -9.40 -7.26 3.31
C LEU A 13 -9.07 -6.96 4.78
N THR A 14 -8.57 -7.95 5.50
CA THR A 14 -8.22 -7.79 6.93
C THR A 14 -7.00 -6.89 7.13
N ASP A 15 -6.04 -6.88 6.21
CA ASP A 15 -4.90 -5.93 6.25
C ASP A 15 -5.37 -4.48 6.10
N GLY A 16 -6.30 -4.23 5.18
CA GLY A 16 -6.94 -2.91 5.04
C GLY A 16 -7.75 -2.53 6.26
N ALA A 17 -8.56 -3.45 6.78
CA ALA A 17 -9.38 -3.23 7.97
C ALA A 17 -8.53 -2.92 9.20
N LEU A 18 -7.45 -3.67 9.42
CA LEU A 18 -6.54 -3.47 10.54
C LEU A 18 -5.89 -2.07 10.51
N ARG A 19 -5.53 -1.56 9.33
CA ARG A 19 -4.95 -0.23 9.22
C ARG A 19 -5.89 0.87 9.71
N MET A 20 -7.17 0.83 9.35
CA MET A 20 -8.17 1.79 9.83
C MET A 20 -8.51 1.59 11.30
N LEU A 21 -8.66 0.34 11.74
CA LEU A 21 -8.88 0.01 13.15
C LEU A 21 -7.79 0.60 14.05
N VAL A 22 -6.52 0.33 13.74
CA VAL A 22 -5.39 0.82 14.54
C VAL A 22 -5.35 2.34 14.51
N LEU A 23 -5.42 2.96 13.33
CA LEU A 23 -5.34 4.42 13.23
C LEU A 23 -6.43 5.13 14.03
N LEU A 24 -7.70 4.77 13.79
CA LEU A 24 -8.82 5.46 14.39
C LEU A 24 -8.96 5.15 15.88
N HIS A 25 -8.74 3.89 16.29
CA HIS A 25 -8.80 3.50 17.70
C HIS A 25 -7.76 4.24 18.54
N PHE A 26 -6.49 4.23 18.14
CA PHE A 26 -5.44 4.89 18.90
C PHE A 26 -5.54 6.41 18.83
N HIS A 27 -6.11 6.97 17.76
CA HIS A 27 -6.44 8.38 17.72
C HIS A 27 -7.47 8.76 18.79
N THR A 28 -8.53 7.96 18.96
CA THR A 28 -9.54 8.20 20.01
C THR A 28 -9.00 8.02 21.42
N LEU A 29 -7.90 7.29 21.60
CA LEU A 29 -7.18 7.18 22.88
C LEU A 29 -6.23 8.36 23.15
N GLY A 30 -6.21 9.37 22.26
CA GLY A 30 -5.42 10.58 22.42
C GLY A 30 -3.96 10.48 21.95
N PHE A 31 -3.61 9.49 21.11
CA PHE A 31 -2.29 9.40 20.52
C PHE A 31 -2.05 10.58 19.57
N THR A 32 -0.88 11.19 19.67
CA THR A 32 -0.47 12.30 18.80
C THR A 32 -0.27 11.80 17.36
N PRO A 33 -0.36 12.68 16.35
CA PRO A 33 -0.16 12.31 14.94
C PRO A 33 1.15 11.56 14.68
N ILE A 34 2.26 11.97 15.32
CA ILE A 34 3.54 11.28 15.16
C ILE A 34 3.55 9.91 15.85
N GLN A 35 2.91 9.77 17.00
CA GLN A 35 2.76 8.46 17.66
C GLN A 35 1.95 7.50 16.79
N LEU A 36 0.87 7.98 16.15
CA LEU A 36 0.09 7.19 15.20
C LEU A 36 0.93 6.75 14.00
N ALA A 37 1.79 7.63 13.47
CA ALA A 37 2.72 7.27 12.41
C ALA A 37 3.70 6.16 12.85
N TYR A 38 4.23 6.23 14.07
CA TYR A 38 5.13 5.21 14.62
C TYR A 38 4.49 3.82 14.67
N LEU A 39 3.18 3.72 14.90
CA LEU A 39 2.50 2.42 14.93
C LEU A 39 2.68 1.62 13.63
N PHE A 40 2.94 2.29 12.51
CA PHE A 40 3.10 1.69 11.19
C PHE A 40 4.55 1.59 10.71
N VAL A 41 5.53 2.16 11.42
CA VAL A 41 6.94 2.21 10.98
C VAL A 41 7.52 0.80 10.78
N LEU A 42 7.39 -0.08 11.75
CA LEU A 42 7.91 -1.46 11.62
C LEU A 42 7.15 -2.27 10.57
N TYR A 43 5.86 -1.99 10.36
CA TYR A 43 5.08 -2.59 9.27
C TYR A 43 5.66 -2.22 7.89
N GLU A 44 6.05 -0.98 7.68
CA GLU A 44 6.64 -0.52 6.42
C GLU A 44 8.10 -1.00 6.25
N ILE A 45 8.89 -1.02 7.33
CA ILE A 45 10.25 -1.60 7.33
C ILE A 45 10.18 -3.09 6.98
N ALA A 46 9.28 -3.84 7.61
CA ALA A 46 9.05 -5.22 7.26
C ALA A 46 8.69 -5.39 5.78
N GLY A 47 7.83 -4.49 5.25
CA GLY A 47 7.50 -4.44 3.84
C GLY A 47 8.71 -4.20 2.92
N MET A 48 9.67 -3.36 3.31
CA MET A 48 10.91 -3.16 2.56
C MET A 48 11.75 -4.43 2.50
N VAL A 49 12.01 -5.03 3.67
CA VAL A 49 12.85 -6.23 3.80
C VAL A 49 12.23 -7.42 3.08
N THR A 50 10.93 -7.63 3.28
CA THR A 50 10.23 -8.77 2.67
C THR A 50 10.03 -8.62 1.17
N ASN A 51 9.78 -7.42 0.63
CA ASN A 51 9.72 -7.23 -0.82
C ASN A 51 11.09 -7.44 -1.48
N LEU A 52 12.18 -7.01 -0.85
CA LEU A 52 13.53 -7.23 -1.33
C LEU A 52 13.89 -8.72 -1.33
N SER A 53 13.56 -9.44 -0.26
CA SER A 53 13.87 -10.85 -0.06
C SER A 53 12.81 -11.82 -0.60
N ALA A 54 11.68 -11.30 -1.13
CA ALA A 54 10.51 -12.09 -1.50
C ALA A 54 10.82 -13.25 -2.45
N GLY A 55 11.59 -12.98 -3.50
CA GLY A 55 12.00 -14.01 -4.46
C GLY A 55 12.85 -15.11 -3.82
N TRP A 56 13.80 -14.71 -2.97
CA TRP A 56 14.66 -15.63 -2.23
C TRP A 56 13.87 -16.48 -1.22
N ILE A 57 12.96 -15.87 -0.45
CA ILE A 57 12.10 -16.57 0.51
C ILE A 57 11.25 -17.64 -0.19
N ALA A 58 10.61 -17.28 -1.31
CA ALA A 58 9.79 -18.23 -2.07
C ALA A 58 10.62 -19.37 -2.65
N ALA A 59 11.80 -19.07 -3.20
CA ALA A 59 12.69 -20.08 -3.76
C ALA A 59 13.23 -21.03 -2.68
N ARG A 60 13.50 -20.52 -1.47
CA ARG A 60 14.11 -21.31 -0.38
C ARG A 60 13.09 -22.14 0.41
N PHE A 61 11.94 -21.58 0.74
CA PHE A 61 10.96 -22.19 1.66
C PHE A 61 9.75 -22.79 0.95
N GLY A 62 9.54 -22.47 -0.31
CA GLY A 62 8.40 -22.90 -1.09
C GLY A 62 7.15 -22.05 -0.86
N LEU A 63 6.23 -22.08 -1.83
CA LEU A 63 5.05 -21.21 -1.83
C LEU A 63 4.02 -21.58 -0.76
N THR A 64 3.80 -22.87 -0.57
CA THR A 64 2.80 -23.37 0.38
C THR A 64 3.17 -23.03 1.82
N SER A 65 4.42 -23.29 2.21
CA SER A 65 4.90 -23.00 3.56
C SER A 65 4.86 -21.50 3.87
N THR A 66 5.25 -20.66 2.92
CA THR A 66 5.20 -19.19 3.10
C THR A 66 3.78 -18.66 3.21
N LEU A 67 2.81 -19.25 2.51
CA LEU A 67 1.39 -18.87 2.66
C LEU A 67 0.86 -19.25 4.05
N TYR A 68 1.14 -20.46 4.52
CA TYR A 68 0.70 -20.91 5.85
C TYR A 68 1.31 -20.06 6.95
N VAL A 69 2.61 -19.80 6.88
CA VAL A 69 3.31 -18.93 7.85
C VAL A 69 2.74 -17.52 7.82
N GLY A 70 2.46 -16.97 6.64
CA GLY A 70 1.86 -15.64 6.51
C GLY A 70 0.48 -15.57 7.16
N LEU A 71 -0.41 -16.53 6.89
CA LEU A 71 -1.74 -16.58 7.50
C LEU A 71 -1.66 -16.78 9.03
N ALA A 72 -0.86 -17.73 9.49
CA ALA A 72 -0.70 -18.02 10.91
C ALA A 72 -0.12 -16.81 11.67
N LEU A 73 0.90 -16.14 11.12
CA LEU A 73 1.52 -14.97 11.72
C LEU A 73 0.51 -13.80 11.83
N GLN A 74 -0.37 -13.63 10.83
CA GLN A 74 -1.41 -12.61 10.91
C GLN A 74 -2.45 -12.91 11.97
N VAL A 75 -2.86 -14.18 12.11
CA VAL A 75 -3.77 -14.61 13.19
C VAL A 75 -3.15 -14.32 14.55
N VAL A 76 -1.87 -14.69 14.76
CA VAL A 76 -1.14 -14.42 16.01
C VAL A 76 -1.04 -12.90 16.26
N ALA A 77 -0.74 -12.11 15.24
CA ALA A 77 -0.67 -10.65 15.36
C ALA A 77 -2.02 -10.03 15.78
N LEU A 78 -3.12 -10.48 15.19
CA LEU A 78 -4.46 -10.00 15.56
C LEU A 78 -4.85 -10.39 16.99
N ILE A 79 -4.55 -11.63 17.40
CA ILE A 79 -4.78 -12.07 18.80
C ILE A 79 -3.89 -11.25 19.75
N ALA A 80 -2.62 -11.01 19.39
CA ALA A 80 -1.74 -10.18 20.22
C ALA A 80 -2.30 -8.77 20.40
N LEU A 81 -2.84 -8.13 19.35
CA LEU A 81 -3.46 -6.82 19.47
C LEU A 81 -4.65 -6.79 20.42
N SER A 82 -5.40 -7.88 20.54
CA SER A 82 -6.52 -7.98 21.48
C SER A 82 -6.08 -8.01 22.95
N GLN A 83 -4.81 -8.27 23.24
CA GLN A 83 -4.24 -8.34 24.60
C GLN A 83 -3.68 -7.00 25.09
N LEU A 84 -3.82 -5.94 24.30
CA LEU A 84 -3.37 -4.62 24.71
C LEU A 84 -4.15 -4.16 25.92
N ASP A 85 -3.42 -3.80 27.01
CA ASP A 85 -4.01 -3.32 28.25
C ASP A 85 -4.01 -1.78 28.28
N ALA A 86 -5.16 -1.20 28.53
CA ALA A 86 -5.34 0.25 28.67
C ALA A 86 -4.52 0.88 29.82
N ASN A 87 -4.09 0.06 30.80
CA ASN A 87 -3.29 0.51 31.93
C ASN A 87 -1.80 0.57 31.64
N TRP A 88 -1.34 0.12 30.47
CA TRP A 88 0.06 0.21 30.11
C TRP A 88 0.52 1.66 29.89
N ALA A 89 1.78 1.93 30.20
CA ALA A 89 2.39 3.20 29.85
C ALA A 89 2.31 3.41 28.32
N LEU A 90 2.05 4.65 27.91
CA LEU A 90 1.89 5.03 26.50
C LEU A 90 3.04 4.51 25.61
N THR A 91 4.30 4.69 26.08
CA THR A 91 5.48 4.21 25.35
C THR A 91 5.46 2.71 25.14
N LEU A 92 5.06 1.93 26.15
CA LEU A 92 4.96 0.48 26.05
C LEU A 92 3.90 0.08 25.03
N SER A 93 2.73 0.73 25.06
CA SER A 93 1.65 0.51 24.11
C SER A 93 2.10 0.81 22.67
N VAL A 94 2.79 1.92 22.43
CA VAL A 94 3.34 2.26 21.11
C VAL A 94 4.32 1.19 20.63
N ILE A 95 5.29 0.79 21.43
CA ILE A 95 6.29 -0.23 21.08
C ILE A 95 5.60 -1.56 20.80
N TYR A 96 4.67 -1.97 21.66
CA TYR A 96 3.93 -3.23 21.50
C TYR A 96 3.18 -3.27 20.16
N VAL A 97 2.39 -2.23 19.87
CA VAL A 97 1.64 -2.15 18.61
C VAL A 97 2.57 -2.07 17.41
N MET A 98 3.69 -1.34 17.48
CA MET A 98 4.71 -1.31 16.43
C MET A 98 5.25 -2.70 16.12
N VAL A 99 5.61 -3.49 17.13
CA VAL A 99 6.15 -4.84 16.96
C VAL A 99 5.10 -5.76 16.32
N VAL A 100 3.87 -5.73 16.84
CA VAL A 100 2.77 -6.55 16.30
C VAL A 100 2.43 -6.14 14.87
N GLN A 101 2.40 -4.85 14.56
CA GLN A 101 2.20 -4.36 13.20
C GLN A 101 3.38 -4.73 12.27
N GLY A 102 4.61 -4.76 12.78
CA GLY A 102 5.77 -5.29 12.06
C GLY A 102 5.58 -6.75 11.66
N ALA A 103 5.14 -7.61 12.58
CA ALA A 103 4.80 -9.00 12.30
C ALA A 103 3.67 -9.12 11.26
N SER A 104 2.63 -8.27 11.36
CA SER A 104 1.55 -8.18 10.36
C SER A 104 2.08 -7.77 8.97
N GLY A 105 3.06 -6.87 8.90
CA GLY A 105 3.72 -6.47 7.66
C GLY A 105 4.45 -7.63 6.98
N VAL A 106 5.21 -8.42 7.75
CA VAL A 106 5.84 -9.67 7.26
C VAL A 106 4.78 -10.64 6.77
N ALA A 107 3.76 -10.91 7.57
CA ALA A 107 2.66 -11.80 7.25
C ALA A 107 1.99 -11.45 5.92
N LYS A 108 1.71 -10.16 5.71
CA LYS A 108 1.11 -9.64 4.48
C LYS A 108 1.95 -9.94 3.25
N ASP A 109 3.25 -9.68 3.30
CA ASP A 109 4.09 -9.84 2.12
C ASP A 109 4.37 -11.31 1.82
N LEU A 110 4.48 -12.18 2.84
CA LEU A 110 4.54 -13.63 2.66
C LEU A 110 3.26 -14.17 2.00
N ALA A 111 2.10 -13.82 2.52
CA ALA A 111 0.82 -14.25 1.96
C ALA A 111 0.58 -13.72 0.54
N LYS A 112 0.87 -12.43 0.30
CA LYS A 112 0.74 -11.78 -1.01
C LYS A 112 1.60 -12.43 -2.08
N MET A 113 2.86 -12.69 -1.75
CA MET A 113 3.81 -13.27 -2.67
C MET A 113 3.45 -14.72 -3.01
N SER A 114 3.21 -15.52 -1.99
CA SER A 114 2.87 -16.94 -2.14
C SER A 114 1.56 -17.12 -2.94
N SER A 115 0.54 -16.34 -2.62
CA SER A 115 -0.75 -16.41 -3.32
C SER A 115 -0.63 -16.03 -4.78
N LYS A 116 0.07 -14.96 -5.11
CA LYS A 116 0.27 -14.54 -6.51
C LYS A 116 1.02 -15.59 -7.32
N SER A 117 2.08 -16.16 -6.76
CA SER A 117 2.86 -17.19 -7.42
C SER A 117 2.08 -18.49 -7.55
N ALA A 118 1.33 -18.89 -6.52
CA ALA A 118 0.48 -20.07 -6.57
C ALA A 118 -0.65 -19.94 -7.62
N VAL A 119 -1.30 -18.77 -7.69
CA VAL A 119 -2.33 -18.51 -8.71
C VAL A 119 -1.74 -18.61 -10.11
N LYS A 120 -0.54 -18.06 -10.35
CA LYS A 120 0.14 -18.19 -11.65
C LYS A 120 0.39 -19.65 -12.05
N LEU A 121 0.70 -20.51 -11.08
CA LEU A 121 0.98 -21.92 -11.34
C LEU A 121 -0.28 -22.79 -11.43
N LEU A 122 -1.34 -22.41 -10.72
CA LEU A 122 -2.59 -23.17 -10.62
C LEU A 122 -3.67 -22.72 -11.60
N ALA A 123 -3.50 -21.57 -12.26
CA ALA A 123 -4.47 -21.05 -13.22
C ALA A 123 -4.63 -22.01 -14.41
N PRO A 124 -5.88 -22.19 -14.91
CA PRO A 124 -6.13 -23.01 -16.09
C PRO A 124 -5.26 -22.57 -17.28
N LYS A 125 -4.69 -23.55 -17.99
CA LYS A 125 -3.80 -23.32 -19.15
C LYS A 125 -4.57 -23.02 -20.46
N GLU A 126 -5.84 -22.67 -20.37
CA GLU A 126 -6.62 -22.23 -21.53
C GLU A 126 -6.08 -20.93 -22.11
N GLU A 127 -6.20 -20.75 -23.42
CA GLU A 127 -5.74 -19.54 -24.12
C GLU A 127 -6.31 -18.27 -23.47
N GLY A 128 -5.45 -17.42 -22.95
CA GLY A 128 -5.82 -16.19 -22.23
C GLY A 128 -6.32 -16.37 -20.79
N GLY A 129 -6.48 -17.60 -20.29
CA GLY A 129 -6.97 -17.88 -18.92
C GLY A 129 -6.04 -17.31 -17.85
N LEU A 130 -4.74 -17.58 -17.95
CA LEU A 130 -3.74 -17.08 -17.02
C LEU A 130 -3.73 -15.53 -16.95
N PHE A 131 -3.79 -14.88 -18.12
CA PHE A 131 -3.79 -13.41 -18.18
C PHE A 131 -5.02 -12.82 -17.50
N ARG A 132 -6.21 -13.37 -17.75
CA ARG A 132 -7.46 -12.91 -17.11
C ARG A 132 -7.40 -13.03 -15.58
N TRP A 133 -6.87 -14.15 -15.08
CA TRP A 133 -6.80 -14.40 -13.65
C TRP A 133 -5.75 -13.56 -12.93
N VAL A 134 -4.57 -13.40 -13.52
CA VAL A 134 -3.53 -12.50 -12.96
C VAL A 134 -4.03 -11.04 -13.00
N ALA A 135 -4.71 -10.64 -14.07
CA ALA A 135 -5.31 -9.31 -14.18
C ALA A 135 -6.44 -9.11 -13.15
N ALA A 136 -7.32 -10.09 -12.97
CA ALA A 136 -8.39 -10.06 -11.97
C ALA A 136 -7.83 -9.99 -10.55
N LEU A 137 -6.82 -10.81 -10.22
CA LEU A 137 -6.18 -10.81 -8.90
C LEU A 137 -5.45 -9.48 -8.60
N THR A 138 -4.78 -8.94 -9.61
CA THR A 138 -4.04 -7.67 -9.45
C THR A 138 -4.99 -6.47 -9.46
N GLY A 139 -6.00 -6.48 -10.31
CA GLY A 139 -7.01 -5.42 -10.40
C GLY A 139 -7.94 -5.35 -9.18
N SER A 140 -8.37 -6.50 -8.67
CA SER A 140 -9.23 -6.57 -7.48
C SER A 140 -8.52 -6.17 -6.18
N LYS A 141 -7.19 -6.21 -6.13
CA LYS A 141 -6.40 -5.89 -4.93
C LYS A 141 -6.77 -4.55 -4.31
N ASN A 142 -6.90 -3.50 -5.12
CA ASN A 142 -7.19 -2.16 -4.64
C ASN A 142 -8.65 -2.05 -4.16
N ALA A 143 -9.58 -2.70 -4.87
CA ALA A 143 -10.98 -2.75 -4.46
C ALA A 143 -11.15 -3.48 -3.13
N VAL A 144 -10.55 -4.66 -2.99
CA VAL A 144 -10.60 -5.45 -1.74
C VAL A 144 -9.97 -4.69 -0.57
N LYS A 145 -8.83 -4.03 -0.80
CA LYS A 145 -8.18 -3.20 0.23
C LYS A 145 -9.04 -2.00 0.62
N GLY A 146 -9.69 -1.35 -0.35
CA GLY A 146 -10.61 -0.24 -0.09
C GLY A 146 -11.81 -0.68 0.75
N LEU A 147 -12.44 -1.81 0.39
CA LEU A 147 -13.49 -2.43 1.21
C LEU A 147 -12.99 -2.77 2.61
N GLY A 148 -11.73 -3.18 2.74
CA GLY A 148 -11.08 -3.39 4.04
C GLY A 148 -11.08 -2.13 4.90
N PHE A 149 -10.77 -0.96 4.36
CA PHE A 149 -10.80 0.31 5.11
C PHE A 149 -12.20 0.61 5.67
N LEU A 150 -13.24 0.45 4.83
CA LEU A 150 -14.61 0.62 5.28
C LEU A 150 -14.99 -0.42 6.33
N LEU A 151 -14.60 -1.68 6.13
CA LEU A 151 -14.85 -2.76 7.10
C LEU A 151 -14.20 -2.45 8.45
N GLY A 152 -12.92 -2.03 8.47
CA GLY A 152 -12.21 -1.70 9.70
C GLY A 152 -12.84 -0.55 10.46
N ALA A 153 -13.19 0.53 9.76
CA ALA A 153 -13.89 1.66 10.34
C ALA A 153 -15.30 1.27 10.87
N GLY A 154 -16.04 0.47 10.09
CA GLY A 154 -17.36 -0.03 10.47
C GLY A 154 -17.33 -0.99 11.65
N LEU A 155 -16.37 -1.90 11.70
CA LEU A 155 -16.17 -2.80 12.83
C LEU A 155 -15.83 -2.00 14.11
N LEU A 156 -14.95 -0.99 14.02
CA LEU A 156 -14.65 -0.13 15.16
C LEU A 156 -15.90 0.59 15.65
N ALA A 157 -16.72 1.09 14.73
CA ALA A 157 -17.94 1.82 15.04
C ALA A 157 -19.04 0.95 15.68
N THR A 158 -19.06 -0.35 15.40
CA THR A 158 -20.15 -1.26 15.79
C THR A 158 -19.81 -2.18 16.93
N VAL A 159 -18.67 -2.88 16.87
CA VAL A 159 -18.28 -3.91 17.83
C VAL A 159 -17.06 -3.51 18.67
N GLY A 160 -16.39 -2.42 18.33
CA GLY A 160 -15.20 -1.95 19.02
C GLY A 160 -13.93 -2.72 18.64
N PHE A 161 -12.78 -2.26 19.17
CA PHE A 161 -11.47 -2.71 18.72
C PHE A 161 -11.19 -4.20 19.00
N VAL A 162 -11.40 -4.65 20.24
CA VAL A 162 -11.06 -6.02 20.66
C VAL A 162 -11.85 -7.06 19.89
N TRP A 163 -13.18 -6.89 19.78
CA TRP A 163 -14.02 -7.82 19.05
C TRP A 163 -13.77 -7.79 17.53
N ALA A 164 -13.42 -6.62 16.99
CA ALA A 164 -13.04 -6.51 15.59
C ALA A 164 -11.78 -7.31 15.26
N VAL A 165 -10.70 -7.17 16.05
CA VAL A 165 -9.44 -7.91 15.80
C VAL A 165 -9.61 -9.41 16.05
N LEU A 166 -10.36 -9.82 17.07
CA LEU A 166 -10.65 -11.24 17.34
C LEU A 166 -11.54 -11.86 16.23
N GLY A 167 -12.55 -11.13 15.76
CA GLY A 167 -13.39 -11.57 14.64
C GLY A 167 -12.59 -11.77 13.36
N MET A 168 -11.69 -10.84 13.04
CA MET A 168 -10.78 -10.98 11.91
C MET A 168 -9.81 -12.16 12.09
N ALA A 169 -9.29 -12.37 13.30
CA ALA A 169 -8.43 -13.51 13.62
C ALA A 169 -9.17 -14.84 13.40
N ALA A 170 -10.41 -14.95 13.86
CA ALA A 170 -11.25 -16.13 13.70
C ALA A 170 -11.50 -16.44 12.20
N VAL A 171 -11.83 -15.44 11.40
CA VAL A 171 -12.03 -15.61 9.95
C VAL A 171 -10.75 -16.08 9.27
N LEU A 172 -9.60 -15.46 9.57
CA LEU A 172 -8.32 -15.87 8.97
C LEU A 172 -7.87 -17.26 9.46
N ALA A 173 -8.14 -17.62 10.72
CA ALA A 173 -7.88 -18.97 11.23
C ALA A 173 -8.73 -20.02 10.50
N ALA A 174 -10.01 -19.75 10.27
CA ALA A 174 -10.88 -20.64 9.49
C ALA A 174 -10.37 -20.79 8.04
N ILE A 175 -9.92 -19.70 7.42
CA ILE A 175 -9.30 -19.72 6.09
C ILE A 175 -7.99 -20.50 6.10
N LEU A 176 -7.14 -20.33 7.11
CA LEU A 176 -5.91 -21.10 7.26
C LEU A 176 -6.22 -22.60 7.32
N VAL A 177 -7.19 -23.00 8.13
CA VAL A 177 -7.65 -24.41 8.20
C VAL A 177 -8.15 -24.88 6.85
N ALA A 178 -9.00 -24.10 6.17
CA ALA A 178 -9.49 -24.45 4.84
C ALA A 178 -8.35 -24.62 3.82
N VAL A 179 -7.37 -23.72 3.84
CA VAL A 179 -6.20 -23.82 2.93
C VAL A 179 -5.33 -25.03 3.29
N LEU A 180 -5.15 -25.36 4.57
CA LEU A 180 -4.44 -26.58 5.00
C LEU A 180 -5.14 -27.87 4.50
N LEU A 181 -6.46 -27.92 4.54
CA LEU A 181 -7.25 -29.08 4.13
C LEU A 181 -7.38 -29.25 2.61
N PHE A 182 -7.48 -28.12 1.88
CA PHE A 182 -7.83 -28.12 0.44
C PHE A 182 -6.67 -27.65 -0.47
N MET A 183 -5.44 -27.50 0.04
CA MET A 183 -4.31 -27.10 -0.79
C MET A 183 -3.97 -28.22 -1.78
N PRO A 184 -3.97 -27.94 -3.09
CA PRO A 184 -3.62 -28.95 -4.08
C PRO A 184 -2.15 -29.37 -3.94
N PRO A 185 -1.82 -30.66 -4.11
CA PRO A 185 -0.45 -31.12 -4.17
C PRO A 185 0.24 -30.62 -5.45
N GLY A 186 1.57 -30.46 -5.42
CA GLY A 186 2.36 -30.16 -6.62
C GLY A 186 2.87 -28.72 -6.74
N LEU A 187 2.63 -27.86 -5.75
CA LEU A 187 3.30 -26.55 -5.72
C LEU A 187 4.82 -26.71 -5.48
N PRO A 188 5.68 -25.86 -6.08
CA PRO A 188 7.12 -25.94 -5.94
C PRO A 188 7.56 -25.93 -4.49
N LYS A 189 8.34 -26.93 -4.12
CA LYS A 189 9.05 -27.00 -2.83
C LYS A 189 10.29 -26.11 -2.90
N GLY A 190 10.69 -25.53 -1.77
CA GLY A 190 11.89 -24.71 -1.68
C GLY A 190 13.17 -25.46 -2.11
N ARG A 191 14.11 -24.72 -2.69
CA ARG A 191 15.44 -25.23 -3.10
C ARG A 191 16.52 -24.67 -2.17
N LYS A 192 17.44 -25.50 -1.70
CA LYS A 192 18.62 -25.07 -0.93
C LYS A 192 19.65 -24.47 -1.91
N GLY A 193 20.27 -23.32 -1.57
CA GLY A 193 21.43 -22.80 -2.29
C GLY A 193 21.20 -21.57 -3.18
N VAL A 194 20.08 -20.84 -3.07
CA VAL A 194 19.88 -19.58 -3.80
C VAL A 194 20.68 -18.45 -3.12
N PRO A 195 21.63 -17.77 -3.82
CA PRO A 195 22.43 -16.70 -3.24
C PRO A 195 21.60 -15.41 -3.08
N PHE A 196 21.84 -14.70 -1.96
CA PHE A 196 21.13 -13.45 -1.64
C PHE A 196 21.79 -12.21 -2.28
N ARG A 197 23.00 -12.33 -2.80
CA ARG A 197 23.88 -11.21 -3.19
C ARG A 197 23.38 -10.42 -4.42
N GLU A 198 22.48 -10.96 -5.24
CA GLU A 198 22.07 -10.38 -6.52
C GLU A 198 20.82 -9.48 -6.43
N VAL A 199 20.45 -9.07 -5.21
CA VAL A 199 19.17 -8.37 -4.95
C VAL A 199 19.20 -6.90 -5.41
N PHE A 200 20.38 -6.28 -5.48
CA PHE A 200 20.56 -4.89 -5.93
C PHE A 200 20.71 -4.80 -7.44
N SER A 201 20.13 -3.75 -8.04
CA SER A 201 20.20 -3.55 -9.49
C SER A 201 21.45 -2.77 -9.90
N ASP A 202 22.10 -3.23 -10.97
CA ASP A 202 23.23 -2.55 -11.62
C ASP A 202 22.76 -1.56 -12.70
N SER A 203 21.47 -1.57 -13.08
CA SER A 203 20.90 -0.68 -14.08
C SER A 203 20.67 0.72 -13.52
N ALA A 204 21.25 1.74 -14.15
CA ALA A 204 21.04 3.13 -13.78
C ALA A 204 19.56 3.55 -13.90
N ASN A 205 18.86 3.11 -14.96
CA ASN A 205 17.44 3.40 -15.16
C ASN A 205 16.57 2.77 -14.08
N VAL A 206 16.83 1.51 -13.70
CA VAL A 206 16.12 0.84 -12.60
C VAL A 206 16.33 1.61 -11.29
N ASN A 207 17.56 2.06 -11.01
CA ASN A 207 17.89 2.81 -9.80
C ASN A 207 17.21 4.19 -9.77
N TRP A 208 17.24 4.95 -10.87
CA TRP A 208 16.54 6.23 -10.96
C TRP A 208 15.02 6.08 -10.88
N LEU A 209 14.45 5.10 -11.57
CA LEU A 209 13.02 4.82 -11.52
C LEU A 209 12.59 4.40 -10.09
N SER A 210 13.40 3.59 -9.42
CA SER A 210 13.17 3.19 -8.03
C SER A 210 13.23 4.39 -7.07
N ALA A 211 14.20 5.29 -7.26
CA ALA A 211 14.29 6.53 -6.49
C ALA A 211 13.07 7.44 -6.75
N ALA A 212 12.67 7.64 -8.01
CA ALA A 212 11.45 8.40 -8.34
C ALA A 212 10.20 7.76 -7.70
N ARG A 213 10.16 6.43 -7.60
CA ARG A 213 9.07 5.68 -6.98
C ARG A 213 8.98 5.92 -5.47
N VAL A 214 10.12 6.03 -4.76
CA VAL A 214 10.14 6.40 -3.33
C VAL A 214 9.37 7.71 -3.13
N PHE A 215 9.69 8.73 -3.89
CA PHE A 215 9.08 10.05 -3.75
C PHE A 215 7.62 10.07 -4.23
N LEU A 216 7.29 9.34 -5.30
CA LEU A 216 5.91 9.22 -5.79
C LEU A 216 4.99 8.60 -4.73
N PHE A 217 5.41 7.51 -4.11
CA PHE A 217 4.60 6.85 -3.08
C PHE A 217 4.61 7.60 -1.75
N GLY A 218 5.72 8.25 -1.43
CA GLY A 218 5.78 9.18 -0.30
C GLY A 218 4.80 10.33 -0.44
N ALA A 219 4.71 10.95 -1.62
CA ALA A 219 3.76 12.04 -1.89
C ALA A 219 2.30 11.66 -1.60
N ARG A 220 1.92 10.40 -1.85
CA ARG A 220 0.60 9.88 -1.47
C ARG A 220 0.48 9.65 0.03
N ASP A 221 1.43 8.93 0.62
CA ASP A 221 1.28 8.42 1.98
C ASP A 221 1.45 9.54 3.03
N VAL A 222 2.10 10.65 2.69
CA VAL A 222 2.18 11.84 3.55
C VAL A 222 0.80 12.36 3.96
N TRP A 223 -0.17 12.38 3.08
CA TRP A 223 -1.53 12.83 3.45
C TRP A 223 -2.47 11.66 3.76
N PHE A 224 -2.23 10.48 3.13
CA PHE A 224 -3.17 9.36 3.14
C PHE A 224 -3.17 8.59 4.45
N VAL A 225 -2.02 8.43 5.13
CA VAL A 225 -1.88 7.49 6.25
C VAL A 225 -2.42 8.06 7.54
N VAL A 226 -2.05 9.28 7.89
CA VAL A 226 -2.41 9.93 9.16
C VAL A 226 -3.11 11.26 8.92
N GLY A 227 -2.58 12.10 8.04
CA GLY A 227 -3.00 13.49 7.90
C GLY A 227 -4.49 13.68 7.58
N ILE A 228 -4.96 13.11 6.48
CA ILE A 228 -6.37 13.25 6.05
C ILE A 228 -7.34 12.52 6.98
N PRO A 229 -7.11 11.28 7.41
CA PRO A 229 -7.99 10.63 8.39
C PRO A 229 -8.17 11.44 9.68
N ILE A 230 -7.11 12.00 10.24
CA ILE A 230 -7.20 12.83 11.46
C ILE A 230 -7.92 14.14 11.17
N TYR A 231 -7.60 14.81 10.05
CA TYR A 231 -8.30 16.04 9.68
C TYR A 231 -9.82 15.80 9.54
N PHE A 232 -10.22 14.75 8.82
CA PHE A 232 -11.64 14.43 8.70
C PHE A 232 -12.29 14.06 10.04
N TYR A 233 -11.56 13.33 10.89
CA TYR A 233 -12.08 13.04 12.23
C TYR A 233 -12.33 14.33 13.02
N ALA A 234 -11.40 15.28 13.00
CA ALA A 234 -11.54 16.56 13.70
C ALA A 234 -12.70 17.41 13.16
N VAL A 235 -13.05 17.28 11.87
CA VAL A 235 -14.15 18.04 11.24
C VAL A 235 -15.50 17.35 11.44
N LEU A 236 -15.52 16.01 11.44
CA LEU A 236 -16.77 15.22 11.41
C LEU A 236 -17.23 14.76 12.78
N SER A 237 -16.32 14.63 13.76
CA SER A 237 -16.68 14.21 15.13
C SER A 237 -16.95 15.42 16.02
N ASP A 238 -18.02 15.33 16.80
CA ASP A 238 -18.35 16.28 17.88
C ASP A 238 -17.88 15.78 19.27
N GLY A 239 -17.14 14.67 19.32
CA GLY A 239 -16.67 14.02 20.53
C GLY A 239 -17.69 13.10 21.19
N THR A 240 -18.95 13.10 20.76
CA THR A 240 -19.96 12.15 21.24
C THR A 240 -19.73 10.75 20.65
N GLU A 241 -20.26 9.72 21.28
CA GLU A 241 -20.19 8.36 20.74
C GLU A 241 -20.86 8.25 19.36
N ALA A 242 -21.99 8.90 19.18
CA ALA A 242 -22.71 8.94 17.91
C ALA A 242 -21.92 9.69 16.82
N GLY A 243 -21.33 10.86 17.17
CA GLY A 243 -20.47 11.63 16.28
C GLY A 243 -19.22 10.88 15.87
N ASN A 244 -18.55 10.22 16.82
CA ASN A 244 -17.39 9.37 16.53
C ASN A 244 -17.74 8.23 15.56
N ARG A 245 -18.87 7.56 15.80
CA ARG A 245 -19.36 6.47 14.94
C ARG A 245 -19.64 6.96 13.52
N ALA A 246 -20.31 8.09 13.37
CA ALA A 246 -20.58 8.71 12.07
C ALA A 246 -19.29 9.11 11.35
N ALA A 247 -18.32 9.70 12.07
CA ALA A 247 -17.01 10.06 11.53
C ALA A 247 -16.25 8.83 11.03
N PHE A 248 -16.23 7.73 11.77
CA PHE A 248 -15.56 6.50 11.36
C PHE A 248 -16.12 5.94 10.04
N PHE A 249 -17.45 5.85 9.92
CA PHE A 249 -18.09 5.40 8.67
C PHE A 249 -17.78 6.32 7.50
N THR A 250 -17.80 7.63 7.70
CA THR A 250 -17.54 8.62 6.64
C THR A 250 -16.08 8.55 6.18
N ILE A 251 -15.12 8.51 7.11
CA ILE A 251 -13.69 8.37 6.81
C ILE A 251 -13.43 7.05 6.09
N GLY A 252 -13.93 5.94 6.62
CA GLY A 252 -13.77 4.61 6.02
C GLY A 252 -14.35 4.57 4.60
N THR A 253 -15.51 5.18 4.36
CA THR A 253 -16.15 5.27 3.05
C THR A 253 -15.29 6.10 2.08
N PHE A 254 -14.82 7.28 2.50
CA PHE A 254 -13.94 8.09 1.65
C PHE A 254 -12.68 7.34 1.26
N MET A 255 -12.00 6.72 2.22
CA MET A 255 -10.77 5.99 1.97
C MET A 255 -11.01 4.77 1.06
N ALA A 256 -12.15 4.07 1.23
CA ALA A 256 -12.55 2.96 0.38
C ALA A 256 -12.80 3.41 -1.05
N VAL A 257 -13.64 4.44 -1.23
CA VAL A 257 -13.98 4.99 -2.55
C VAL A 257 -12.72 5.49 -3.26
N TRP A 258 -11.86 6.20 -2.54
CA TRP A 258 -10.61 6.72 -3.10
C TRP A 258 -9.71 5.59 -3.64
N ILE A 259 -9.48 4.53 -2.86
CA ILE A 259 -8.64 3.38 -3.29
C ILE A 259 -9.27 2.60 -4.44
N ILE A 260 -10.60 2.47 -4.46
CA ILE A 260 -11.32 1.76 -5.53
C ILE A 260 -11.22 2.56 -6.84
N LEU A 261 -11.49 3.87 -6.80
CA LEU A 261 -11.38 4.75 -7.96
C LEU A 261 -9.93 4.82 -8.48
N TYR A 262 -8.96 4.98 -7.59
CA TYR A 262 -7.55 4.89 -7.92
C TYR A 262 -7.22 3.58 -8.64
N GLY A 263 -7.68 2.44 -8.12
CA GLY A 263 -7.49 1.14 -8.74
C GLY A 263 -8.12 1.03 -10.13
N GLY A 264 -9.32 1.60 -10.31
CA GLY A 264 -10.00 1.66 -11.61
C GLY A 264 -9.22 2.47 -12.64
N VAL A 265 -8.78 3.67 -12.28
CA VAL A 265 -7.94 4.51 -13.16
C VAL A 265 -6.61 3.81 -13.47
N GLN A 266 -5.99 3.17 -12.49
CA GLN A 266 -4.74 2.42 -12.68
C GLN A 266 -4.90 1.27 -13.68
N ALA A 267 -6.03 0.56 -13.64
CA ALA A 267 -6.32 -0.52 -14.59
C ALA A 267 -6.56 0.00 -16.01
N TRP A 268 -7.10 1.21 -16.15
CA TRP A 268 -7.40 1.84 -17.45
C TRP A 268 -6.21 2.63 -18.02
N ALA A 269 -5.28 3.08 -17.19
CA ALA A 269 -4.15 3.92 -17.58
C ALA A 269 -3.29 3.36 -18.74
N PRO A 270 -3.00 2.05 -18.87
CA PRO A 270 -2.25 1.52 -20.01
C PRO A 270 -2.93 1.78 -21.37
N ARG A 271 -4.27 1.77 -21.40
CA ARG A 271 -5.06 2.11 -22.60
C ARG A 271 -4.98 3.61 -22.90
N LEU A 272 -5.15 4.44 -21.89
CA LEU A 272 -5.04 5.90 -21.99
C LEU A 272 -3.66 6.32 -22.53
N LEU A 273 -2.61 5.69 -22.03
CA LEU A 273 -1.23 5.99 -22.37
C LEU A 273 -0.78 5.37 -23.68
N ARG A 274 -1.52 4.40 -24.23
CA ARG A 274 -1.12 3.58 -25.39
C ARG A 274 0.30 3.01 -25.21
N ALA A 275 0.60 2.52 -24.00
CA ALA A 275 1.95 2.18 -23.58
C ALA A 275 2.63 1.14 -24.50
N GLY A 276 1.88 0.22 -25.10
CA GLY A 276 2.43 -0.78 -26.03
C GLY A 276 2.72 -0.26 -27.45
N ALA A 277 2.29 0.98 -27.78
CA ALA A 277 2.43 1.54 -29.12
C ALA A 277 3.35 2.78 -29.18
N ARG A 278 3.79 3.30 -28.02
CA ARG A 278 4.64 4.49 -27.95
C ARG A 278 6.11 4.12 -27.73
N PRO A 279 7.04 4.87 -28.34
CA PRO A 279 8.45 4.75 -28.04
C PRO A 279 8.75 4.97 -26.56
N GLU A 280 9.75 4.30 -26.02
CA GLU A 280 10.18 4.39 -24.62
C GLU A 280 10.48 5.84 -24.20
N ALA A 281 11.14 6.62 -25.06
CA ALA A 281 11.44 8.03 -24.83
C ALA A 281 10.17 8.88 -24.56
N GLU A 282 9.06 8.60 -25.26
CA GLU A 282 7.80 9.29 -25.04
C GLU A 282 7.16 8.90 -23.70
N LEU A 283 7.30 7.64 -23.27
CA LEU A 283 6.79 7.16 -22.00
C LEU A 283 7.59 7.73 -20.83
N ILE A 284 8.92 7.87 -20.97
CA ILE A 284 9.76 8.58 -19.99
C ILE A 284 9.34 10.04 -19.87
N ALA A 285 9.16 10.73 -21.02
CA ALA A 285 8.69 12.11 -21.04
C ALA A 285 7.27 12.25 -20.44
N ALA A 286 6.40 11.26 -20.67
CA ALA A 286 5.07 11.20 -20.06
C ALA A 286 5.17 11.03 -18.54
N ALA A 287 6.02 10.14 -18.01
CA ALA A 287 6.21 9.95 -16.58
C ALA A 287 6.60 11.27 -15.89
N ARG A 288 7.53 12.02 -16.45
CA ARG A 288 7.92 13.34 -15.95
C ARG A 288 6.78 14.34 -15.98
N ARG A 289 6.03 14.42 -17.09
CA ARG A 289 4.91 15.37 -17.25
C ARG A 289 3.78 15.08 -16.28
N TRP A 290 3.38 13.82 -16.15
CA TRP A 290 2.33 13.42 -15.23
C TRP A 290 2.73 13.61 -13.76
N ALA A 291 4.01 13.42 -13.39
CA ALA A 291 4.51 13.73 -12.05
C ALA A 291 4.53 15.25 -11.79
N GLY A 292 4.87 16.06 -12.78
CA GLY A 292 4.75 17.52 -12.72
C GLY A 292 3.30 17.99 -12.49
N LEU A 293 2.34 17.43 -13.23
CA LEU A 293 0.91 17.71 -13.03
C LEU A 293 0.44 17.26 -11.63
N LEU A 294 0.91 16.10 -11.18
CA LEU A 294 0.60 15.60 -9.84
C LEU A 294 1.04 16.58 -8.75
N THR A 295 2.18 17.25 -8.92
CA THR A 295 2.71 18.24 -7.98
C THR A 295 1.76 19.43 -7.77
N ALA A 296 1.09 19.88 -8.82
CA ALA A 296 0.22 21.04 -8.77
C ALA A 296 -0.99 20.83 -7.83
N VAL A 297 -1.50 19.59 -7.73
CA VAL A 297 -2.72 19.32 -6.94
C VAL A 297 -2.47 19.53 -5.45
N PRO A 298 -1.52 18.84 -4.79
CA PRO A 298 -1.29 19.05 -3.36
C PRO A 298 -0.75 20.45 -3.05
N ALA A 299 -0.05 21.11 -3.99
CA ALA A 299 0.35 22.51 -3.84
C ALA A 299 -0.87 23.44 -3.78
N ALA A 300 -1.84 23.27 -4.69
CA ALA A 300 -3.07 24.03 -4.68
C ALA A 300 -3.91 23.76 -3.42
N LEU A 301 -3.99 22.51 -2.99
CA LEU A 301 -4.68 22.13 -1.75
C LEU A 301 -4.01 22.70 -0.51
N ALA A 302 -2.66 22.74 -0.47
CA ALA A 302 -1.91 23.39 0.61
C ALA A 302 -2.22 24.89 0.68
N ALA A 303 -2.24 25.57 -0.46
CA ALA A 303 -2.60 26.98 -0.54
C ALA A 303 -4.05 27.21 -0.06
N ALA A 304 -5.00 26.38 -0.49
CA ALA A 304 -6.38 26.45 -0.03
C ALA A 304 -6.49 26.26 1.49
N ALA A 305 -5.75 25.31 2.05
CA ALA A 305 -5.73 25.05 3.49
C ALA A 305 -5.12 26.22 4.28
N LEU A 306 -4.05 26.85 3.75
CA LEU A 306 -3.47 28.07 4.33
C LEU A 306 -4.44 29.25 4.31
N MET A 307 -5.18 29.42 3.19
CA MET A 307 -6.15 30.51 3.04
C MET A 307 -7.35 30.32 3.98
N ALA A 308 -7.76 29.09 4.23
CA ALA A 308 -8.88 28.79 5.13
C ALA A 308 -8.53 29.03 6.60
N GLY A 309 -7.25 28.83 6.97
CA GLY A 309 -6.76 28.93 8.36
C GLY A 309 -7.31 27.83 9.27
N GLU A 310 -8.62 27.72 9.33
CA GLU A 310 -9.35 26.72 10.12
C GLU A 310 -10.21 25.80 9.21
N PRO A 311 -10.66 24.64 9.71
CA PRO A 311 -11.55 23.76 8.96
C PRO A 311 -12.85 24.48 8.54
N GLN A 312 -13.11 24.50 7.23
CA GLN A 312 -14.29 25.13 6.62
C GLN A 312 -15.01 24.12 5.72
N PRO A 313 -16.34 24.17 5.57
CA PRO A 313 -17.08 23.26 4.69
C PRO A 313 -16.60 23.31 3.23
N TRP A 314 -16.30 24.52 2.71
CA TRP A 314 -15.74 24.66 1.35
C TRP A 314 -14.37 24.01 1.20
N LEU A 315 -13.50 24.11 2.22
CA LEU A 315 -12.18 23.45 2.23
C LEU A 315 -12.33 21.94 2.17
N THR A 316 -13.25 21.37 2.97
CA THR A 316 -13.53 19.93 2.95
C THR A 316 -13.97 19.46 1.55
N ALA A 317 -14.86 20.21 0.88
CA ALA A 317 -15.27 19.88 -0.48
C ALA A 317 -14.11 19.97 -1.50
N VAL A 318 -13.28 21.00 -1.40
CA VAL A 318 -12.09 21.19 -2.25
C VAL A 318 -11.07 20.06 -1.98
N LEU A 319 -10.87 19.65 -0.73
CA LEU A 319 -10.00 18.53 -0.37
C LEU A 319 -10.49 17.21 -1.00
N ILE A 320 -11.78 16.88 -0.84
CA ILE A 320 -12.36 15.66 -1.42
C ILE A 320 -12.13 15.65 -2.93
N GLY A 321 -12.54 16.72 -3.63
CA GLY A 321 -12.38 16.83 -5.10
C GLY A 321 -10.91 16.77 -5.53
N GLY A 322 -10.05 17.55 -4.87
CA GLY A 322 -8.62 17.60 -5.18
C GLY A 322 -7.89 16.29 -4.91
N LEU A 323 -8.24 15.60 -3.83
CA LEU A 323 -7.64 14.29 -3.52
C LEU A 323 -8.10 13.18 -4.48
N LEU A 324 -9.32 13.27 -5.03
CA LEU A 324 -9.77 12.39 -6.12
C LEU A 324 -8.98 12.65 -7.40
N VAL A 325 -8.75 13.91 -7.76
CA VAL A 325 -7.88 14.29 -8.89
C VAL A 325 -6.45 13.82 -8.66
N PHE A 326 -5.90 14.02 -7.45
CA PHE A 326 -4.60 13.46 -7.08
C PHE A 326 -4.55 11.95 -7.30
N GLY A 327 -5.58 11.22 -6.87
CA GLY A 327 -5.70 9.78 -7.05
C GLY A 327 -5.63 9.35 -8.51
N ALA A 328 -6.32 10.06 -9.41
CA ALA A 328 -6.30 9.78 -10.84
C ALA A 328 -4.92 10.03 -11.46
N LEU A 329 -4.29 11.19 -11.18
CA LEU A 329 -2.95 11.51 -11.67
C LEU A 329 -1.88 10.56 -11.11
N PHE A 330 -1.98 10.22 -9.83
CA PHE A 330 -1.12 9.26 -9.17
C PHE A 330 -1.26 7.86 -9.79
N ALA A 331 -2.48 7.42 -10.11
CA ALA A 331 -2.74 6.14 -10.75
C ALA A 331 -2.06 6.02 -12.11
N VAL A 332 -2.16 7.07 -12.93
CA VAL A 332 -1.49 7.14 -14.24
C VAL A 332 0.02 7.06 -14.09
N ASN A 333 0.60 7.86 -13.18
CA ASN A 333 2.04 7.84 -12.89
C ASN A 333 2.51 6.48 -12.38
N SER A 334 1.77 5.90 -11.45
CA SER A 334 2.08 4.57 -10.90
C SER A 334 2.05 3.49 -11.99
N SER A 335 1.14 3.59 -12.97
CA SER A 335 1.09 2.68 -14.12
C SER A 335 2.27 2.86 -15.05
N LEU A 336 2.67 4.12 -15.34
CA LEU A 336 3.87 4.42 -16.15
C LEU A 336 5.13 3.83 -15.51
N HIS A 337 5.34 4.07 -14.22
CA HIS A 337 6.47 3.49 -13.49
C HIS A 337 6.45 1.95 -13.52
N SER A 338 5.27 1.34 -13.42
CA SER A 338 5.13 -0.12 -13.47
C SER A 338 5.37 -0.71 -14.87
N TYR A 339 5.16 0.08 -15.92
CA TYR A 339 5.53 -0.28 -17.27
C TYR A 339 7.04 -0.13 -17.49
N LEU A 340 7.60 1.02 -17.12
CA LEU A 340 9.01 1.35 -17.34
C LEU A 340 9.96 0.39 -16.59
N ILE A 341 9.61 -0.08 -15.38
CA ILE A 341 10.45 -1.07 -14.70
C ILE A 341 10.60 -2.35 -15.52
N LEU A 342 9.54 -2.80 -16.19
CA LEU A 342 9.60 -3.98 -17.04
C LEU A 342 10.36 -3.71 -18.34
N ALA A 343 10.30 -2.48 -18.86
CA ALA A 343 11.07 -2.08 -20.05
C ALA A 343 12.58 -1.99 -19.78
N PHE A 344 12.97 -1.49 -18.59
CA PHE A 344 14.37 -1.33 -18.20
C PHE A 344 15.05 -2.61 -17.67
N THR A 345 14.30 -3.68 -17.51
CA THR A 345 14.78 -4.90 -16.88
C THR A 345 15.07 -5.97 -17.93
N LYS A 346 16.25 -6.58 -17.86
CA LYS A 346 16.60 -7.73 -18.70
C LYS A 346 15.89 -8.99 -18.21
N ASP A 347 15.50 -9.88 -19.12
CA ASP A 347 14.75 -11.10 -18.84
C ASP A 347 15.36 -11.95 -17.70
N GLU A 348 16.68 -12.02 -17.65
CA GLU A 348 17.42 -12.78 -16.62
C GLU A 348 17.32 -12.18 -15.22
N ARG A 349 17.07 -10.85 -15.10
CA ARG A 349 17.06 -10.10 -13.84
C ARG A 349 15.67 -9.60 -13.41
N VAL A 350 14.63 -9.87 -14.19
CA VAL A 350 13.25 -9.33 -13.95
C VAL A 350 12.81 -9.47 -12.50
N THR A 351 13.00 -10.64 -11.91
CA THR A 351 12.55 -10.90 -10.53
C THR A 351 13.31 -10.06 -9.50
N MET A 352 14.61 -9.85 -9.70
CA MET A 352 15.47 -9.09 -8.79
C MET A 352 15.19 -7.59 -8.88
N ASP A 353 15.19 -7.04 -10.10
CA ASP A 353 14.97 -5.61 -10.36
C ASP A 353 13.55 -5.18 -9.93
N VAL A 354 12.55 -6.01 -10.21
CA VAL A 354 11.16 -5.77 -9.74
C VAL A 354 11.07 -5.86 -8.21
N GLY A 355 11.80 -6.78 -7.58
CA GLY A 355 11.91 -6.87 -6.12
C GLY A 355 12.51 -5.59 -5.52
N PHE A 356 13.63 -5.12 -6.07
CA PHE A 356 14.28 -3.87 -5.69
C PHE A 356 13.35 -2.65 -5.86
N TYR A 357 12.65 -2.56 -6.99
CA TYR A 357 11.65 -1.53 -7.24
C TYR A 357 10.49 -1.56 -6.23
N TYR A 358 10.01 -2.74 -5.83
CA TYR A 358 8.96 -2.85 -4.80
C TYR A 358 9.48 -2.54 -3.39
N MET A 359 10.76 -2.83 -3.10
CA MET A 359 11.41 -2.34 -1.87
C MET A 359 11.41 -0.81 -1.83
N ALA A 360 11.81 -0.14 -2.93
CA ALA A 360 11.77 1.31 -3.04
C ALA A 360 10.35 1.87 -2.84
N ASN A 361 9.34 1.19 -3.38
CA ASN A 361 7.93 1.53 -3.14
C ASN A 361 7.56 1.47 -1.65
N ALA A 362 8.02 0.46 -0.92
CA ALA A 362 7.81 0.34 0.53
C ALA A 362 8.59 1.41 1.31
N GLY A 363 9.81 1.75 0.84
CA GLY A 363 10.60 2.87 1.39
C GLY A 363 9.89 4.22 1.26
N GLY A 364 9.26 4.46 0.12
CA GLY A 364 8.44 5.66 -0.08
C GLY A 364 7.24 5.72 0.86
N ARG A 365 6.59 4.58 1.10
CA ARG A 365 5.48 4.49 2.06
C ARG A 365 5.97 4.72 3.49
N LEU A 366 7.12 4.18 3.86
CA LEU A 366 7.73 4.43 5.17
C LEU A 366 8.00 5.93 5.37
N ALA A 367 8.69 6.56 4.42
CA ALA A 367 8.98 8.00 4.46
C ALA A 367 7.68 8.83 4.53
N GLY A 368 6.69 8.51 3.68
CA GLY A 368 5.38 9.16 3.68
C GLY A 368 4.63 8.99 5.00
N THR A 369 4.67 7.81 5.60
CA THR A 369 4.01 7.54 6.89
C THR A 369 4.62 8.36 8.02
N VAL A 370 5.95 8.40 8.13
CA VAL A 370 6.64 9.20 9.15
C VAL A 370 6.38 10.69 8.94
N LEU A 371 6.53 11.16 7.71
CA LEU A 371 6.26 12.56 7.36
C LEU A 371 4.79 12.93 7.58
N SER A 372 3.84 12.01 7.36
CA SER A 372 2.41 12.25 7.60
C SER A 372 2.14 12.68 9.05
N GLY A 373 2.63 11.91 10.01
CA GLY A 373 2.47 12.23 11.43
C GLY A 373 3.26 13.46 11.85
N ALA A 374 4.54 13.54 11.45
CA ALA A 374 5.43 14.63 11.82
C ALA A 374 4.95 15.99 11.28
N THR A 375 4.63 16.07 9.99
CA THR A 375 4.20 17.33 9.37
C THR A 375 2.81 17.75 9.83
N TYR A 376 1.91 16.80 10.07
CA TYR A 376 0.61 17.14 10.65
C TYR A 376 0.74 17.73 12.07
N GLN A 377 1.62 17.16 12.89
CA GLN A 377 1.86 17.64 14.24
C GLN A 377 2.54 19.01 14.27
N LEU A 378 3.45 19.29 13.31
CA LEU A 378 4.22 20.54 13.26
C LEU A 378 3.46 21.70 12.62
N GLY A 379 2.65 21.45 11.62
CA GLY A 379 2.01 22.52 10.83
C GLY A 379 0.66 22.13 10.23
N GLY A 380 0.02 21.08 10.74
CA GLY A 380 -1.31 20.66 10.35
C GLY A 380 -1.43 20.28 8.87
N LEU A 381 -2.65 20.39 8.36
CA LEU A 381 -2.99 20.02 6.99
C LEU A 381 -2.18 20.77 5.91
N PRO A 382 -1.92 22.09 6.02
CA PRO A 382 -1.13 22.81 5.01
C PRO A 382 0.28 22.25 4.84
N LEU A 383 0.96 21.91 5.94
CA LEU A 383 2.32 21.36 5.89
C LEU A 383 2.33 19.93 5.33
N VAL A 384 1.34 19.11 5.66
CA VAL A 384 1.16 17.78 5.07
C VAL A 384 1.05 17.86 3.55
N LEU A 385 0.17 18.72 3.05
CA LEU A 385 -0.08 18.86 1.61
C LEU A 385 1.12 19.52 0.90
N GLY A 386 1.77 20.50 1.52
CA GLY A 386 3.00 21.09 1.01
C GLY A 386 4.13 20.07 0.89
N THR A 387 4.29 19.21 1.88
CA THR A 387 5.27 18.11 1.84
C THR A 387 4.94 17.10 0.75
N ALA A 388 3.66 16.78 0.54
CA ALA A 388 3.22 15.93 -0.56
C ALA A 388 3.58 16.54 -1.94
N ALA A 389 3.41 17.86 -2.09
CA ALA A 389 3.80 18.58 -3.30
C ALA A 389 5.33 18.52 -3.54
N VAL A 390 6.14 18.74 -2.50
CA VAL A 390 7.60 18.63 -2.60
C VAL A 390 8.02 17.22 -3.00
N MET A 391 7.45 16.19 -2.40
CA MET A 391 7.76 14.81 -2.78
C MET A 391 7.34 14.48 -4.22
N ALA A 392 6.17 14.95 -4.67
CA ALA A 392 5.76 14.78 -6.06
C ALA A 392 6.71 15.50 -7.04
N ALA A 393 7.16 16.71 -6.69
CA ALA A 393 8.15 17.46 -7.47
C ALA A 393 9.49 16.72 -7.56
N LEU A 394 9.98 16.17 -6.45
CA LEU A 394 11.20 15.36 -6.42
C LEU A 394 11.07 14.10 -7.30
N SER A 395 9.90 13.44 -7.27
CA SER A 395 9.63 12.32 -8.18
C SER A 395 9.73 12.74 -9.64
N ALA A 396 9.16 13.91 -10.01
CA ALA A 396 9.23 14.44 -11.36
C ALA A 396 10.66 14.78 -11.81
N LEU A 397 11.43 15.40 -10.91
CA LEU A 397 12.84 15.75 -11.17
C LEU A 397 13.69 14.50 -11.38
N ILE A 398 13.55 13.49 -10.50
CA ILE A 398 14.30 12.24 -10.60
C ILE A 398 13.88 11.44 -11.84
N ALA A 399 12.59 11.43 -12.19
CA ALA A 399 12.13 10.83 -13.45
C ALA A 399 12.77 11.50 -14.70
N GLY A 400 13.21 12.75 -14.58
CA GLY A 400 13.99 13.43 -15.61
C GLY A 400 15.42 12.88 -15.83
N MET A 401 15.92 12.03 -14.91
CA MET A 401 17.24 11.37 -15.05
C MET A 401 17.17 10.07 -15.85
N LEU A 402 15.96 9.57 -16.15
CA LEU A 402 15.77 8.39 -16.97
C LEU A 402 16.20 8.65 -18.41
N LYS A 403 16.86 7.67 -19.02
CA LYS A 403 17.33 7.73 -20.41
C LYS A 403 16.73 6.58 -21.20
N PRO A 404 16.34 6.81 -22.48
CA PRO A 404 15.95 5.71 -23.35
C PRO A 404 17.10 4.71 -23.49
N GLU A 405 16.81 3.42 -23.45
CA GLU A 405 17.82 2.42 -23.77
C GLU A 405 18.12 2.46 -25.29
N PRO A 406 19.39 2.33 -25.69
CA PRO A 406 19.71 2.23 -27.11
C PRO A 406 18.99 0.99 -27.65
N GLY A 407 18.14 1.20 -28.68
CA GLY A 407 17.50 0.09 -29.39
C GLY A 407 18.55 -0.89 -29.93
N PRO A 408 18.16 -2.15 -30.20
CA PRO A 408 19.08 -3.09 -30.83
C PRO A 408 19.70 -2.43 -32.06
N ALA A 409 21.06 -2.51 -32.17
CA ALA A 409 21.75 -2.00 -33.32
C ALA A 409 21.12 -2.58 -34.59
N PRO A 410 20.89 -1.77 -35.66
CA PRO A 410 20.35 -2.31 -36.88
C PRO A 410 21.31 -3.40 -37.38
N ALA A 411 20.73 -4.60 -37.67
CA ALA A 411 21.46 -5.77 -38.14
C ALA A 411 22.05 -5.57 -39.52
#